data_48fb0fc584f536dd21bd1f62fdef9390
#
_entry.id   48fb0fc584f536dd21bd1f62fdef9390
#
_cell.length_a   1.000
_cell.length_b   1.000
_cell.length_c   1.000
_cell.angle_alpha   90.00
_cell.angle_beta   90.00
_cell.angle_gamma   90.00
#
_symmetry.space_group_name_H-M   'P 1'
#
loop_
_entity.id
_entity.type
_entity.pdbx_description
1 polymer ?
#
loop_
_entity_poly.entity_id
_entity_poly.type
_entity_poly.pdbx_seq_one_letter_code
_entity_poly.pdbx_strand_id
1 'polypeptide(L)'
;MHLSSCKKTYNIETQRAVPLEETLARIEPKIPAAGITRVAEITGLDRIGIPVFSCIRPTAEDGAITVYNGKGATVEESRISGIMEGIERYSSEIHDRKVRLDTFEMIEGREPAVNPKDLILPEDTESGHVLPWVEGWDIANDKPVLVPAQAVFHPLPRNFRQIFRTSTNGLASGNTREEAIFHALCEVIERDAWSLVEACRDTGPAVTGIDDPMLAEMQKK
;
A
#
# COMPACT_ATOMS: atom_id res chain seq x y z
N MET A 1 -6.28 -19.50 0.24
CA MET A 1 -7.07 -18.35 0.79
C MET A 1 -8.38 -18.29 0.03
N HIS A 2 -9.53 -18.20 0.68
CA HIS A 2 -10.80 -18.06 -0.05
C HIS A 2 -11.18 -16.58 -0.15
N LEU A 3 -11.38 -16.08 -1.36
CA LEU A 3 -11.89 -14.75 -1.64
C LEU A 3 -13.39 -14.83 -1.94
N SER A 4 -14.14 -13.85 -1.47
CA SER A 4 -15.57 -13.75 -1.68
C SER A 4 -15.94 -12.46 -2.42
N SER A 5 -17.16 -12.41 -2.94
CA SER A 5 -17.66 -11.18 -3.55
C SER A 5 -17.79 -10.07 -2.49
N CYS A 6 -17.18 -8.92 -2.74
CA CYS A 6 -17.26 -7.73 -1.90
C CYS A 6 -17.86 -6.58 -2.71
N LYS A 7 -19.11 -6.23 -2.41
CA LYS A 7 -19.78 -5.11 -3.07
C LYS A 7 -19.32 -3.79 -2.46
N LYS A 8 -19.08 -2.79 -3.29
CA LYS A 8 -18.89 -1.40 -2.89
C LYS A 8 -20.27 -0.80 -2.63
N THR A 9 -20.63 -0.61 -1.38
CA THR A 9 -21.95 -0.08 -0.99
C THR A 9 -21.92 1.42 -0.73
N TYR A 10 -20.77 2.01 -0.52
CA TYR A 10 -20.52 3.44 -0.39
C TYR A 10 -19.85 3.97 -1.66
N ASN A 11 -20.51 4.88 -2.38
CA ASN A 11 -20.05 5.39 -3.69
C ASN A 11 -20.12 6.92 -3.77
N ILE A 12 -20.09 7.63 -2.63
CA ILE A 12 -20.04 9.09 -2.57
C ILE A 12 -18.57 9.48 -2.49
N GLU A 13 -18.07 10.25 -3.47
CA GLU A 13 -16.69 10.76 -3.57
C GLU A 13 -15.59 9.66 -3.57
N THR A 14 -15.88 8.50 -3.02
CA THR A 14 -14.99 7.33 -2.95
C THR A 14 -15.81 6.05 -3.11
N GLN A 15 -15.12 4.93 -3.34
CA GLN A 15 -15.79 3.62 -3.49
C GLN A 15 -15.30 2.66 -2.40
N ARG A 16 -16.14 2.41 -1.40
CA ARG A 16 -15.82 1.59 -0.24
C ARG A 16 -16.89 0.52 0.02
N ALA A 17 -16.46 -0.53 0.71
CA ALA A 17 -17.37 -1.63 1.11
C ALA A 17 -18.39 -1.19 2.16
N VAL A 18 -18.05 -0.21 2.99
CA VAL A 18 -18.91 0.31 4.06
C VAL A 18 -18.82 1.84 4.15
N PRO A 19 -19.80 2.52 4.78
CA PRO A 19 -19.74 3.96 5.04
C PRO A 19 -18.55 4.39 5.91
N LEU A 20 -18.25 5.68 5.88
CA LEU A 20 -17.11 6.28 6.61
C LEU A 20 -17.21 6.08 8.12
N GLU A 21 -18.40 6.25 8.69
CA GLU A 21 -18.65 6.10 10.13
C GLU A 21 -18.36 4.68 10.60
N GLU A 22 -18.75 3.69 9.80
CA GLU A 22 -18.47 2.29 10.10
C GLU A 22 -16.98 1.99 9.96
N THR A 23 -16.31 2.53 8.96
CA THR A 23 -14.85 2.44 8.82
C THR A 23 -14.17 3.02 10.06
N LEU A 24 -14.55 4.23 10.47
CA LEU A 24 -13.97 4.89 11.64
C LEU A 24 -14.16 4.05 12.91
N ALA A 25 -15.38 3.56 13.17
CA ALA A 25 -15.68 2.71 14.32
C ALA A 25 -14.82 1.43 14.38
N ARG A 26 -14.49 0.85 13.21
CA ARG A 26 -13.64 -0.36 13.11
C ARG A 26 -12.16 -0.08 13.36
N ILE A 27 -11.66 1.10 12.94
CA ILE A 27 -10.24 1.43 13.02
C ILE A 27 -9.86 2.18 14.31
N GLU A 28 -10.79 2.93 14.91
CA GLU A 28 -10.51 3.74 16.10
C GLU A 28 -9.85 2.95 17.25
N PRO A 29 -10.33 1.74 17.60
CA PRO A 29 -9.67 0.91 18.62
C PRO A 29 -8.26 0.44 18.24
N LYS A 30 -7.89 0.49 16.97
CA LYS A 30 -6.60 0.02 16.43
C LYS A 30 -5.55 1.11 16.38
N ILE A 31 -5.96 2.39 16.48
CA ILE A 31 -5.08 3.55 16.41
C ILE A 31 -3.89 3.45 17.38
N PRO A 32 -4.12 3.18 18.69
CA PRO A 32 -2.99 3.04 19.64
C PRO A 32 -2.10 1.84 19.33
N ALA A 33 -2.69 0.70 18.95
CA ALA A 33 -1.94 -0.51 18.63
C ALA A 33 -1.04 -0.32 17.39
N ALA A 34 -1.46 0.50 16.43
CA ALA A 34 -0.65 0.88 15.29
C ALA A 34 0.43 1.94 15.62
N GLY A 35 0.56 2.38 16.87
CA GLY A 35 1.54 3.38 17.29
C GLY A 35 1.21 4.80 16.80
N ILE A 36 -0.02 5.06 16.37
CA ILE A 36 -0.47 6.37 15.95
C ILE A 36 -0.73 7.22 17.19
N THR A 37 0.00 8.31 17.34
CA THR A 37 -0.06 9.19 18.50
C THR A 37 -0.81 10.49 18.24
N ARG A 38 -0.92 10.92 16.98
CA ARG A 38 -1.57 12.15 16.57
C ARG A 38 -2.15 12.05 15.17
N VAL A 39 -3.35 12.56 15.02
CA VAL A 39 -4.00 12.80 13.72
C VAL A 39 -4.42 14.27 13.72
N ALA A 40 -3.82 15.06 12.85
CA ALA A 40 -3.97 16.52 12.85
C ALA A 40 -4.35 17.02 11.46
N GLU A 41 -5.33 17.91 11.42
CA GLU A 41 -5.68 18.62 10.21
C GLU A 41 -4.57 19.61 9.82
N ILE A 42 -4.19 19.58 8.54
CA ILE A 42 -3.22 20.49 7.94
C ILE A 42 -3.76 21.16 6.67
N THR A 43 -5.07 21.13 6.49
CA THR A 43 -5.78 21.85 5.43
C THR A 43 -5.40 23.33 5.46
N GLY A 44 -5.23 23.94 4.30
CA GLY A 44 -4.94 25.37 4.21
C GLY A 44 -3.44 25.73 4.27
N LEU A 45 -2.55 24.74 4.23
CA LEU A 45 -1.12 24.98 3.95
C LEU A 45 -0.89 25.33 2.47
N ASP A 46 -1.89 25.15 1.64
CA ASP A 46 -1.92 25.53 0.23
C ASP A 46 -3.13 26.48 -0.06
N ARG A 47 -3.27 26.86 -1.35
CA ARG A 47 -4.37 27.72 -1.81
C ARG A 47 -5.59 26.96 -2.32
N ILE A 48 -5.47 25.66 -2.56
CA ILE A 48 -6.52 24.84 -3.19
C ILE A 48 -7.58 24.48 -2.15
N GLY A 49 -7.14 24.17 -0.90
CA GLY A 49 -8.02 23.90 0.24
C GLY A 49 -8.66 22.52 0.21
N ILE A 50 -8.00 21.53 -0.43
CA ILE A 50 -8.38 20.13 -0.30
C ILE A 50 -8.14 19.71 1.16
N PRO A 51 -9.11 19.09 1.85
CA PRO A 51 -8.91 18.59 3.20
C PRO A 51 -7.74 17.60 3.28
N VAL A 52 -6.80 17.86 4.19
CA VAL A 52 -5.62 17.02 4.42
C VAL A 52 -5.42 16.82 5.92
N PHE A 53 -5.18 15.57 6.30
CA PHE A 53 -4.78 15.20 7.66
C PHE A 53 -3.41 14.55 7.68
N SER A 54 -2.61 14.94 8.65
CA SER A 54 -1.33 14.31 8.95
C SER A 54 -1.50 13.31 10.09
N CYS A 55 -1.09 12.06 9.84
CA CYS A 55 -1.10 10.96 10.80
C CYS A 55 0.35 10.69 11.24
N ILE A 56 0.60 10.77 12.55
CA ILE A 56 1.95 10.71 13.13
C ILE A 56 2.10 9.42 13.92
N ARG A 57 3.13 8.66 13.55
CA ARG A 57 3.47 7.35 14.09
C ARG A 57 4.96 7.28 14.46
N PRO A 58 5.36 7.79 15.66
CA PRO A 58 6.77 7.90 16.05
C PRO A 58 7.48 6.55 16.22
N THR A 59 6.72 5.47 16.43
CA THR A 59 7.22 4.10 16.63
C THR A 59 7.33 3.31 15.34
N ALA A 60 7.33 3.97 14.17
CA ALA A 60 7.57 3.31 12.90
C ALA A 60 8.96 2.62 12.88
N GLU A 61 9.05 1.49 12.19
CA GLU A 61 10.28 0.72 12.05
C GLU A 61 11.42 1.57 11.47
N ASP A 62 12.65 1.30 11.86
CA ASP A 62 13.83 2.05 11.37
C ASP A 62 13.93 2.00 9.83
N GLY A 63 13.99 3.15 9.23
CA GLY A 63 13.95 3.32 7.77
C GLY A 63 12.57 3.61 7.18
N ALA A 64 11.49 3.50 7.98
CA ALA A 64 10.17 4.00 7.59
C ALA A 64 10.00 5.49 7.87
N ILE A 65 9.11 6.14 7.13
CA ILE A 65 8.64 7.48 7.48
C ILE A 65 7.68 7.41 8.67
N THR A 66 7.65 8.46 9.48
CA THR A 66 6.84 8.54 10.70
C THR A 66 5.59 9.40 10.55
N VAL A 67 5.42 10.04 9.41
CA VAL A 67 4.31 10.95 9.11
C VAL A 67 3.69 10.55 7.78
N TYR A 68 2.39 10.31 7.81
CA TYR A 68 1.57 9.92 6.65
C TYR A 68 0.47 10.95 6.45
N ASN A 69 0.02 11.14 5.22
CA ASN A 69 -0.98 12.17 4.92
C ASN A 69 -2.20 11.57 4.22
N GLY A 70 -3.35 11.75 4.84
CA GLY A 70 -4.64 11.45 4.22
C GLY A 70 -5.24 12.68 3.55
N LYS A 71 -5.90 12.45 2.42
CA LYS A 71 -6.64 13.46 1.67
C LYS A 71 -8.00 12.91 1.26
N GLY A 72 -8.95 13.78 1.04
CA GLY A 72 -10.30 13.42 0.60
C GLY A 72 -11.10 14.65 0.20
N ALA A 73 -12.26 14.43 -0.39
CA ALA A 73 -13.19 15.51 -0.75
C ALA A 73 -13.80 16.18 0.50
N THR A 74 -13.95 15.40 1.59
CA THR A 74 -14.46 15.89 2.88
C THR A 74 -13.41 15.78 3.99
N VAL A 75 -13.63 16.49 5.09
CA VAL A 75 -12.78 16.46 6.29
C VAL A 75 -12.72 15.04 6.87
N GLU A 76 -13.87 14.36 6.92
CA GLU A 76 -13.98 13.01 7.45
C GLU A 76 -13.22 12.01 6.59
N GLU A 77 -13.35 12.08 5.26
CA GLU A 77 -12.61 11.22 4.32
C GLU A 77 -11.11 11.40 4.46
N SER A 78 -10.65 12.65 4.51
CA SER A 78 -9.22 12.94 4.64
C SER A 78 -8.64 12.45 5.98
N ARG A 79 -9.41 12.58 7.07
CA ARG A 79 -9.02 12.06 8.39
C ARG A 79 -8.90 10.52 8.38
N ILE A 80 -9.92 9.83 7.85
CA ILE A 80 -9.94 8.37 7.77
C ILE A 80 -8.81 7.88 6.84
N SER A 81 -8.60 8.55 5.70
CA SER A 81 -7.52 8.23 4.78
C SER A 81 -6.16 8.27 5.47
N GLY A 82 -5.87 9.32 6.27
CA GLY A 82 -4.61 9.42 7.02
C GLY A 82 -4.43 8.32 8.08
N ILE A 83 -5.49 7.99 8.81
CA ILE A 83 -5.46 6.90 9.81
C ILE A 83 -5.24 5.55 9.10
N MET A 84 -5.96 5.28 8.01
CA MET A 84 -5.85 4.04 7.27
C MET A 84 -4.45 3.86 6.67
N GLU A 85 -3.82 4.92 6.16
CA GLU A 85 -2.44 4.85 5.72
C GLU A 85 -1.48 4.53 6.88
N GLY A 86 -1.67 5.14 8.05
CA GLY A 86 -0.88 4.81 9.23
C GLY A 86 -1.01 3.35 9.67
N ILE A 87 -2.22 2.78 9.62
CA ILE A 87 -2.48 1.36 9.93
C ILE A 87 -1.88 0.45 8.84
N GLU A 88 -1.98 0.84 7.58
CA GLU A 88 -1.38 0.13 6.44
C GLU A 88 0.13 0.02 6.60
N ARG A 89 0.80 1.14 6.89
CA ARG A 89 2.25 1.16 7.12
C ARG A 89 2.67 0.34 8.34
N TYR A 90 1.91 0.39 9.43
CA TYR A 90 2.12 -0.51 10.55
C TYR A 90 2.00 -1.98 10.14
N SER A 91 0.98 -2.32 9.35
CA SER A 91 0.74 -3.68 8.91
C SER A 91 1.80 -4.20 7.92
N SER A 92 2.50 -3.30 7.23
CA SER A 92 3.58 -3.63 6.30
C SER A 92 4.92 -3.91 6.96
N GLU A 93 5.08 -3.60 8.25
CA GLU A 93 6.28 -3.94 9.02
C GLU A 93 6.27 -5.41 9.42
N ILE A 94 7.46 -5.99 9.58
CA ILE A 94 7.58 -7.44 9.82
C ILE A 94 7.10 -7.84 11.21
N HIS A 95 7.28 -6.97 12.22
CA HIS A 95 6.97 -7.27 13.64
C HIS A 95 7.53 -8.64 14.07
N ASP A 96 6.68 -9.45 14.75
CA ASP A 96 7.01 -10.80 15.21
C ASP A 96 6.70 -11.89 14.17
N ARG A 97 6.50 -11.53 12.90
CA ARG A 97 6.19 -12.51 11.87
C ARG A 97 7.38 -13.41 11.60
N LYS A 98 7.11 -14.71 11.54
CA LYS A 98 8.12 -15.71 11.24
C LYS A 98 8.51 -15.63 9.76
N VAL A 99 9.81 -15.61 9.51
CA VAL A 99 10.39 -15.74 8.18
C VAL A 99 11.23 -17.02 8.12
N ARG A 100 11.25 -17.64 6.96
CA ARG A 100 12.15 -18.76 6.65
C ARG A 100 13.38 -18.19 5.96
N LEU A 101 14.57 -18.58 6.40
CA LEU A 101 15.83 -18.25 5.74
C LEU A 101 16.26 -19.42 4.84
N ASP A 102 16.33 -19.18 3.55
CA ASP A 102 16.74 -20.21 2.58
C ASP A 102 17.22 -19.54 1.28
N THR A 103 17.87 -20.31 0.40
CA THR A 103 18.14 -19.89 -0.97
C THR A 103 17.00 -20.31 -1.88
N PHE A 104 16.83 -19.62 -3.01
CA PHE A 104 15.81 -20.00 -3.99
C PHE A 104 16.04 -21.42 -4.50
N GLU A 105 17.30 -21.79 -4.77
CA GLU A 105 17.70 -23.09 -5.28
C GLU A 105 17.35 -24.25 -4.32
N MET A 106 17.30 -23.98 -3.01
CA MET A 106 16.89 -24.99 -2.01
C MET A 106 15.38 -25.14 -1.93
N ILE A 107 14.63 -24.12 -2.32
CA ILE A 107 13.15 -24.12 -2.32
C ILE A 107 12.62 -24.65 -3.65
N GLU A 108 13.25 -24.25 -4.76
CA GLU A 108 12.86 -24.62 -6.12
C GLU A 108 12.70 -26.14 -6.27
N GLY A 109 11.59 -26.56 -6.84
CA GLY A 109 11.25 -27.97 -7.03
C GLY A 109 10.69 -28.71 -5.82
N ARG A 110 10.66 -28.07 -4.63
CA ARG A 110 10.06 -28.64 -3.41
C ARG A 110 8.69 -28.06 -3.13
N GLU A 111 8.56 -26.76 -3.29
CA GLU A 111 7.32 -26.02 -3.02
C GLU A 111 7.23 -24.78 -3.94
N PRO A 112 6.01 -24.27 -4.22
CA PRO A 112 5.84 -23.09 -5.04
C PRO A 112 6.53 -21.87 -4.41
N ALA A 113 7.35 -21.18 -5.19
CA ALA A 113 8.03 -19.96 -4.78
C ALA A 113 8.15 -18.97 -5.94
N VAL A 114 8.09 -17.69 -5.63
CA VAL A 114 8.40 -16.62 -6.60
C VAL A 114 9.90 -16.64 -6.87
N ASN A 115 10.28 -16.79 -8.13
CA ASN A 115 11.68 -16.69 -8.50
C ASN A 115 12.14 -15.23 -8.34
N PRO A 116 13.18 -14.96 -7.52
CA PRO A 116 13.68 -13.60 -7.37
C PRO A 116 14.08 -12.94 -8.70
N LYS A 117 14.48 -13.70 -9.70
CA LYS A 117 14.83 -13.19 -11.04
C LYS A 117 13.63 -12.67 -11.84
N ASP A 118 12.41 -13.06 -11.47
CA ASP A 118 11.17 -12.52 -12.06
C ASP A 118 10.79 -11.15 -11.46
N LEU A 119 11.48 -10.74 -10.41
CA LEU A 119 11.36 -9.41 -9.82
C LEU A 119 12.32 -8.44 -10.52
N ILE A 120 12.06 -7.13 -10.40
CA ILE A 120 12.95 -6.10 -10.94
C ILE A 120 14.18 -6.00 -10.05
N LEU A 121 15.27 -6.60 -10.49
CA LEU A 121 16.56 -6.63 -9.79
C LEU A 121 17.59 -5.71 -10.47
N PRO A 122 18.62 -5.23 -9.74
CA PRO A 122 19.83 -4.68 -10.36
C PRO A 122 20.50 -5.71 -11.28
N GLU A 123 21.10 -5.25 -12.38
CA GLU A 123 21.69 -6.12 -13.43
C GLU A 123 22.73 -7.11 -12.92
N ASP A 124 23.49 -6.72 -11.90
CA ASP A 124 24.57 -7.48 -11.30
C ASP A 124 24.17 -8.24 -10.03
N THR A 125 22.87 -8.47 -9.84
CA THR A 125 22.40 -9.26 -8.69
C THR A 125 22.80 -10.73 -8.85
N GLU A 126 23.71 -11.18 -7.97
CA GLU A 126 24.11 -12.59 -7.90
C GLU A 126 22.97 -13.49 -7.41
N SER A 127 22.99 -14.76 -7.85
CA SER A 127 22.11 -15.83 -7.35
C SER A 127 22.70 -16.51 -6.10
N GLY A 128 21.94 -17.41 -5.49
CA GLY A 128 22.41 -18.24 -4.37
C GLY A 128 22.43 -17.54 -3.02
N HIS A 129 21.84 -16.35 -2.90
CA HIS A 129 21.73 -15.68 -1.61
C HIS A 129 20.69 -16.33 -0.70
N VAL A 130 21.02 -16.45 0.58
CA VAL A 130 20.06 -16.77 1.63
C VAL A 130 19.17 -15.53 1.84
N LEU A 131 17.89 -15.68 1.53
CA LEU A 131 16.88 -14.62 1.65
C LEU A 131 15.85 -14.99 2.72
N PRO A 132 15.20 -14.00 3.35
CA PRO A 132 14.02 -14.25 4.16
C PRO A 132 12.80 -14.47 3.25
N TRP A 133 12.02 -15.52 3.54
CA TRP A 133 10.83 -15.91 2.81
C TRP A 133 9.61 -15.90 3.70
N VAL A 134 8.47 -15.54 3.15
CA VAL A 134 7.16 -15.60 3.80
C VAL A 134 6.15 -16.28 2.91
N GLU A 135 5.14 -16.86 3.53
CA GLU A 135 4.02 -17.46 2.81
C GLU A 135 3.09 -16.36 2.28
N GLY A 136 2.85 -16.38 0.98
CA GLY A 136 1.87 -15.58 0.27
C GLY A 136 0.80 -16.47 -0.38
N TRP A 137 -0.03 -15.87 -1.21
CA TRP A 137 -1.08 -16.57 -1.94
C TRP A 137 -1.11 -16.14 -3.42
N ASP A 138 -0.91 -17.10 -4.30
CA ASP A 138 -1.09 -16.90 -5.74
C ASP A 138 -2.60 -16.90 -6.03
N ILE A 139 -3.16 -15.71 -6.22
CA ILE A 139 -4.59 -15.51 -6.42
C ILE A 139 -5.06 -16.12 -7.75
N ALA A 140 -4.22 -16.07 -8.78
CA ALA A 140 -4.57 -16.56 -10.11
C ALA A 140 -4.66 -18.10 -10.15
N ASN A 141 -3.81 -18.78 -9.37
CA ASN A 141 -3.75 -20.25 -9.33
C ASN A 141 -4.36 -20.83 -8.04
N ASP A 142 -4.89 -20.00 -7.16
CA ASP A 142 -5.53 -20.35 -5.87
C ASP A 142 -4.68 -21.30 -5.00
N LYS A 143 -3.39 -20.99 -4.82
CA LYS A 143 -2.44 -21.82 -4.07
C LYS A 143 -1.49 -20.98 -3.22
N PRO A 144 -0.93 -21.55 -2.13
CA PRO A 144 0.14 -20.90 -1.38
C PRO A 144 1.41 -20.80 -2.23
N VAL A 145 2.19 -19.77 -2.00
CA VAL A 145 3.46 -19.52 -2.66
C VAL A 145 4.41 -18.83 -1.68
N LEU A 146 5.68 -19.22 -1.66
CA LEU A 146 6.71 -18.49 -0.93
C LEU A 146 7.12 -17.26 -1.72
N VAL A 147 7.19 -16.13 -1.01
CA VAL A 147 7.57 -14.83 -1.56
C VAL A 147 8.77 -14.31 -0.80
N PRO A 148 9.79 -13.74 -1.46
CA PRO A 148 10.85 -13.04 -0.75
C PRO A 148 10.26 -11.95 0.16
N ALA A 149 10.59 -11.99 1.45
CA ALA A 149 10.02 -11.06 2.44
C ALA A 149 10.27 -9.59 2.07
N GLN A 150 11.33 -9.32 1.33
CA GLN A 150 11.68 -8.01 0.80
C GLN A 150 10.64 -7.47 -0.21
N ALA A 151 9.92 -8.34 -0.89
CA ALA A 151 8.84 -7.95 -1.81
C ALA A 151 7.49 -7.74 -1.07
N VAL A 152 7.43 -8.05 0.23
CA VAL A 152 6.19 -8.01 1.03
C VAL A 152 6.25 -6.93 2.10
N PHE A 153 7.38 -6.81 2.83
CA PHE A 153 7.51 -5.89 3.97
C PHE A 153 8.26 -4.62 3.61
N HIS A 154 7.77 -3.52 4.15
CA HIS A 154 8.44 -2.22 4.02
C HIS A 154 8.38 -1.44 5.35
N PRO A 155 9.55 -1.07 5.92
CA PRO A 155 10.89 -1.53 5.52
C PRO A 155 11.15 -2.98 5.91
N LEU A 156 12.08 -3.63 5.21
CA LEU A 156 12.64 -4.89 5.72
C LEU A 156 13.82 -4.57 6.64
N PRO A 157 13.88 -5.12 7.86
CA PRO A 157 14.97 -4.88 8.80
C PRO A 157 16.36 -5.17 8.21
N ARG A 158 17.35 -4.34 8.55
CA ARG A 158 18.69 -4.36 7.96
C ARG A 158 19.51 -5.62 8.27
N ASN A 159 19.10 -6.41 9.26
CA ASN A 159 19.73 -7.70 9.57
C ASN A 159 19.40 -8.80 8.54
N PHE A 160 18.44 -8.57 7.67
CA PHE A 160 18.15 -9.46 6.54
C PHE A 160 18.90 -9.02 5.27
N ARG A 161 19.35 -10.00 4.49
CA ARG A 161 19.94 -9.72 3.17
C ARG A 161 18.88 -9.10 2.27
N GLN A 162 19.26 -8.02 1.61
CA GLN A 162 18.42 -7.31 0.63
C GLN A 162 19.10 -7.37 -0.74
N ILE A 163 18.33 -7.71 -1.78
CA ILE A 163 18.81 -7.81 -3.16
C ILE A 163 18.22 -6.71 -4.07
N PHE A 164 17.24 -5.95 -3.55
CA PHE A 164 16.68 -4.76 -4.18
C PHE A 164 16.17 -3.80 -3.10
N ARG A 165 15.74 -2.63 -3.48
CA ARG A 165 15.18 -1.65 -2.54
C ARG A 165 13.71 -1.95 -2.27
N THR A 166 13.29 -2.06 -1.00
CA THR A 166 11.88 -2.22 -0.64
C THR A 166 11.07 -0.99 -1.02
N SER A 167 9.82 -1.18 -1.36
CA SER A 167 8.88 -0.11 -1.68
C SER A 167 7.52 -0.39 -1.04
N THR A 168 6.65 0.62 -1.09
CA THR A 168 5.26 0.49 -0.64
C THR A 168 4.31 0.13 -1.77
N ASN A 169 4.80 -0.10 -2.98
CA ASN A 169 3.99 -0.43 -4.13
C ASN A 169 3.20 -1.73 -3.91
N GLY A 170 1.89 -1.66 -4.10
CA GLY A 170 0.98 -2.79 -3.84
C GLY A 170 0.61 -3.01 -2.38
N LEU A 171 1.04 -2.14 -1.45
CA LEU A 171 0.51 -2.10 -0.10
C LEU A 171 -0.81 -1.33 -0.09
N ALA A 172 -1.85 -1.93 0.45
CA ALA A 172 -3.13 -1.25 0.58
C ALA A 172 -3.91 -1.74 1.79
N SER A 173 -4.77 -0.89 2.26
CA SER A 173 -5.72 -1.15 3.33
C SER A 173 -7.17 -1.13 2.81
N GLY A 174 -8.07 -1.77 3.56
CA GLY A 174 -9.49 -1.83 3.24
C GLY A 174 -10.32 -2.32 4.42
N ASN A 175 -11.62 -2.15 4.32
CA ASN A 175 -12.58 -2.64 5.31
C ASN A 175 -12.71 -4.16 5.30
N THR A 176 -12.39 -4.78 4.16
CA THR A 176 -12.31 -6.22 3.96
C THR A 176 -11.00 -6.56 3.25
N ARG A 177 -10.63 -7.83 3.28
CA ARG A 177 -9.47 -8.32 2.55
C ARG A 177 -9.59 -8.09 1.04
N GLU A 178 -10.75 -8.35 0.50
CA GLU A 178 -11.03 -8.18 -0.92
C GLU A 178 -10.94 -6.70 -1.34
N GLU A 179 -11.38 -5.77 -0.50
CA GLU A 179 -11.22 -4.35 -0.73
C GLU A 179 -9.75 -3.96 -0.73
N ALA A 180 -8.97 -4.42 0.24
CA ALA A 180 -7.54 -4.16 0.31
C ALA A 180 -6.79 -4.73 -0.92
N ILE A 181 -7.08 -5.98 -1.32
CA ILE A 181 -6.49 -6.60 -2.52
C ILE A 181 -6.83 -5.81 -3.77
N PHE A 182 -8.08 -5.37 -3.91
CA PHE A 182 -8.50 -4.57 -5.07
C PHE A 182 -7.75 -3.24 -5.14
N HIS A 183 -7.61 -2.54 -4.02
CA HIS A 183 -6.85 -1.28 -3.97
C HIS A 183 -5.37 -1.51 -4.26
N ALA A 184 -4.76 -2.56 -3.69
CA ALA A 184 -3.38 -2.93 -3.96
C ALA A 184 -3.14 -3.19 -5.46
N LEU A 185 -4.06 -3.92 -6.10
CA LEU A 185 -3.98 -4.20 -7.54
C LEU A 185 -4.12 -2.93 -8.37
N CYS A 186 -5.06 -2.04 -8.01
CA CYS A 186 -5.22 -0.75 -8.69
C CYS A 186 -3.95 0.11 -8.56
N GLU A 187 -3.30 0.14 -7.39
CA GLU A 187 -2.04 0.87 -7.22
C GLU A 187 -0.92 0.29 -8.07
N VAL A 188 -0.79 -1.03 -8.14
CA VAL A 188 0.23 -1.67 -9.00
C VAL A 188 0.02 -1.29 -10.46
N ILE A 189 -1.23 -1.30 -10.96
CA ILE A 189 -1.57 -0.89 -12.33
C ILE A 189 -1.26 0.60 -12.54
N GLU A 190 -1.62 1.46 -11.59
CA GLU A 190 -1.32 2.90 -11.64
C GLU A 190 0.18 3.15 -11.73
N ARG A 191 0.96 2.47 -10.88
CA ARG A 191 2.42 2.63 -10.84
C ARG A 191 3.12 2.11 -12.08
N ASP A 192 2.61 1.02 -12.68
CA ASP A 192 3.08 0.51 -13.95
C ASP A 192 2.87 1.55 -15.06
N ALA A 193 1.64 2.06 -15.20
CA ALA A 193 1.30 3.10 -16.17
C ALA A 193 2.15 4.37 -15.96
N TRP A 194 2.32 4.82 -14.72
CA TRP A 194 3.17 5.96 -14.39
C TRP A 194 4.62 5.73 -14.80
N SER A 195 5.17 4.56 -14.49
CA SER A 195 6.56 4.22 -14.83
C SER A 195 6.78 4.23 -16.35
N LEU A 196 5.80 3.74 -17.12
CA LEU A 196 5.85 3.78 -18.59
C LEU A 196 5.82 5.21 -19.11
N VAL A 197 4.94 6.06 -18.58
CA VAL A 197 4.87 7.50 -18.94
C VAL A 197 6.20 8.18 -18.64
N GLU A 198 6.80 7.95 -17.48
CA GLU A 198 8.07 8.53 -17.09
C GLU A 198 9.23 8.07 -17.99
N ALA A 199 9.29 6.78 -18.29
CA ALA A 199 10.33 6.20 -19.13
C ALA A 199 10.23 6.65 -20.59
N CYS A 200 9.01 6.67 -21.15
CA CYS A 200 8.75 7.06 -22.53
C CYS A 200 8.65 8.58 -22.73
N ARG A 201 8.48 9.34 -21.64
CA ARG A 201 8.21 10.78 -21.65
C ARG A 201 6.98 11.17 -22.50
N ASP A 202 5.99 10.27 -22.52
CA ASP A 202 4.73 10.43 -23.25
C ASP A 202 3.57 10.38 -22.24
N THR A 203 2.93 11.54 -22.03
CA THR A 203 1.80 11.66 -21.10
C THR A 203 0.46 11.33 -21.76
N GLY A 204 0.46 10.98 -23.04
CA GLY A 204 -0.77 10.79 -23.80
C GLY A 204 -1.56 12.08 -24.04
N PRO A 205 -2.79 11.98 -24.52
CA PRO A 205 -3.63 13.14 -24.80
C PRO A 205 -4.06 13.86 -23.53
N ALA A 206 -4.16 15.18 -23.59
CA ALA A 206 -4.70 15.99 -22.51
C ALA A 206 -6.17 15.65 -22.27
N VAL A 207 -6.54 15.45 -21.01
CA VAL A 207 -7.94 15.30 -20.61
C VAL A 207 -8.59 16.67 -20.60
N THR A 208 -9.69 16.83 -21.36
CA THR A 208 -10.48 18.07 -21.43
C THR A 208 -11.95 17.78 -21.15
N GLY A 209 -12.69 18.80 -20.76
CA GLY A 209 -14.15 18.67 -20.55
C GLY A 209 -14.54 17.85 -19.33
N ILE A 210 -13.80 17.98 -18.24
CA ILE A 210 -14.18 17.37 -16.96
C ILE A 210 -15.41 18.10 -16.44
N ASP A 211 -16.53 17.39 -16.36
CA ASP A 211 -17.80 17.90 -15.83
C ASP A 211 -17.99 17.44 -14.38
N ASP A 212 -17.21 18.06 -13.47
CA ASP A 212 -17.27 17.83 -12.04
C ASP A 212 -17.28 19.18 -11.30
N PRO A 213 -18.32 19.46 -10.48
CA PRO A 213 -18.46 20.73 -9.79
C PRO A 213 -17.31 21.06 -8.83
N MET A 214 -16.76 20.05 -8.14
CA MET A 214 -15.66 20.23 -7.21
C MET A 214 -14.36 20.58 -7.95
N LEU A 215 -14.07 19.88 -9.03
CA LEU A 215 -12.89 20.17 -9.88
C LEU A 215 -13.01 21.55 -10.55
N ALA A 216 -14.22 21.93 -11.00
CA ALA A 216 -14.46 23.26 -11.53
C ALA A 216 -14.23 24.37 -10.49
N GLU A 217 -14.55 24.14 -9.23
CA GLU A 217 -14.26 25.09 -8.14
C GLU A 217 -12.76 25.16 -7.84
N MET A 218 -12.06 24.03 -7.81
CA MET A 218 -10.62 23.98 -7.61
C MET A 218 -9.84 24.70 -8.71
N GLN A 219 -10.30 24.63 -9.97
CA GLN A 219 -9.67 25.31 -11.09
C GLN A 219 -9.75 26.86 -11.01
N LYS A 220 -10.66 27.41 -10.20
CA LYS A 220 -10.79 28.86 -10.00
C LYS A 220 -9.80 29.42 -8.98
N LYS A 221 -9.16 28.56 -8.21
CA LYS A 221 -8.21 28.92 -7.13
C LYS A 221 -6.77 28.89 -7.61
#